data_f4f7a141aafdd4bf8653c06ea6a75ed9
#
_entry.id   f4f7a141aafdd4bf8653c06ea6a75ed9
#
_cell.length_a   1.000
_cell.length_b   1.000
_cell.length_c   1.000
_cell.angle_alpha   90.00
_cell.angle_beta   90.00
_cell.angle_gamma   90.00
#
_symmetry.space_group_name_H-M   'P 1'
#
loop_
_entity.id
_entity.type
_entity.pdbx_description
1 polymer ?
#
loop_
_entity_poly.entity_id
_entity_poly.type
_entity_poly.pdbx_seq_one_letter_code
_entity_poly.pdbx_strand_id
1 'polypeptide(L)'
;AGANITDKSRCTIEASIENRYHGSEMAAILASQKYGVAPDATILSYQVRSTGDHSAGTCDDGPEQLDSFAALINNAIDDGAQIISISHGSTDHGVALKMAIARAMSEGVIIVASVGNNGKDENDTHLSWWSGVVGVSAITTDGQFASYSSWGNGVTTSAVGGPLTVRDFDTGKTATTNGTSNSTALVAGMLALALQKWPNATPNQI
;
A
#
# COMPACT_ATOMS: atom_id res chain seq x y z
N ALA A 1 -12.04 3.62 -19.16
CA ALA A 1 -10.76 4.26 -18.92
C ALA A 1 -10.16 3.66 -17.64
N GLY A 2 -8.89 3.36 -17.65
CA GLY A 2 -8.18 2.87 -16.47
C GLY A 2 -7.88 4.00 -15.49
N ALA A 3 -7.37 3.67 -14.31
CA ALA A 3 -6.83 4.65 -13.38
C ALA A 3 -5.69 5.44 -14.05
N ASN A 4 -5.46 6.68 -13.59
CA ASN A 4 -4.32 7.47 -14.02
C ASN A 4 -3.07 6.96 -13.28
N ILE A 5 -2.33 6.04 -13.90
CA ILE A 5 -1.18 5.37 -13.30
C ILE A 5 0.09 5.81 -14.03
N THR A 6 1.08 6.27 -13.27
CA THR A 6 2.43 6.53 -13.75
C THR A 6 3.38 5.54 -13.07
N ASP A 7 4.09 4.74 -13.87
CA ASP A 7 5.14 3.86 -13.37
C ASP A 7 6.37 4.71 -13.00
N LYS A 8 6.77 4.62 -11.75
CA LYS A 8 7.92 5.29 -11.16
C LYS A 8 9.02 4.31 -10.76
N SER A 9 8.86 3.04 -11.17
CA SER A 9 9.85 2.02 -10.90
C SER A 9 11.18 2.38 -11.56
N ARG A 10 12.25 2.33 -10.76
CA ARG A 10 13.62 2.60 -11.23
C ARG A 10 14.35 1.34 -11.66
N CYS A 11 13.68 0.20 -11.56
CA CYS A 11 14.23 -1.10 -11.93
C CYS A 11 13.39 -1.73 -13.03
N THR A 12 14.04 -2.33 -14.02
CA THR A 12 13.41 -3.16 -15.06
C THR A 12 13.33 -4.61 -14.60
N ILE A 13 12.73 -4.85 -13.43
CA ILE A 13 12.53 -6.22 -12.93
C ILE A 13 11.17 -6.69 -13.42
N GLU A 14 11.15 -7.84 -14.09
CA GLU A 14 9.88 -8.53 -14.32
C GLU A 14 9.39 -9.07 -12.97
N ALA A 15 8.42 -8.39 -12.39
CA ALA A 15 7.70 -8.92 -11.24
C ALA A 15 7.03 -10.25 -11.62
N SER A 16 6.95 -11.20 -10.68
CA SER A 16 6.17 -12.41 -10.89
C SER A 16 4.74 -12.04 -11.28
N ILE A 17 4.07 -12.92 -12.03
CA ILE A 17 2.67 -12.72 -12.43
C ILE A 17 1.81 -12.39 -11.21
N GLU A 18 1.98 -13.11 -10.11
CA GLU A 18 1.23 -12.92 -8.86
C GLU A 18 1.44 -11.52 -8.28
N ASN A 19 2.65 -11.01 -8.23
CA ASN A 19 2.95 -9.67 -7.73
C ASN A 19 2.38 -8.57 -8.62
N ARG A 20 2.39 -8.77 -9.95
CA ARG A 20 1.75 -7.84 -10.90
C ARG A 20 0.24 -7.78 -10.70
N TYR A 21 -0.40 -8.92 -10.46
CA TYR A 21 -1.83 -8.98 -10.17
C TYR A 21 -2.16 -8.26 -8.87
N HIS A 22 -1.47 -8.56 -7.79
CA HIS A 22 -1.72 -7.94 -6.50
C HIS A 22 -1.63 -6.41 -6.57
N GLY A 23 -0.57 -5.85 -7.14
CA GLY A 23 -0.43 -4.40 -7.30
C GLY A 23 -1.55 -3.78 -8.16
N SER A 24 -1.93 -4.46 -9.25
CA SER A 24 -3.02 -4.03 -10.12
C SER A 24 -4.39 -4.07 -9.43
N GLU A 25 -4.64 -5.09 -8.59
CA GLU A 25 -5.86 -5.17 -7.78
C GLU A 25 -5.94 -4.02 -6.78
N MET A 26 -4.85 -3.72 -6.07
CA MET A 26 -4.80 -2.60 -5.13
C MET A 26 -5.05 -1.27 -5.83
N ALA A 27 -4.43 -1.03 -6.96
CA ALA A 27 -4.66 0.15 -7.77
C ALA A 27 -6.12 0.25 -8.26
N ALA A 28 -6.74 -0.88 -8.60
CA ALA A 28 -8.13 -0.92 -9.03
C ALA A 28 -9.11 -0.60 -7.89
N ILE A 29 -8.89 -1.14 -6.69
CA ILE A 29 -9.69 -0.85 -5.50
C ILE A 29 -9.56 0.64 -5.14
N LEU A 30 -8.37 1.20 -5.21
CA LEU A 30 -8.12 2.59 -4.89
C LEU A 30 -8.75 3.54 -5.94
N ALA A 31 -8.43 3.37 -7.23
CA ALA A 31 -8.66 4.42 -8.24
C ALA A 31 -9.21 3.94 -9.59
N SER A 32 -9.83 2.74 -9.69
CA SER A 32 -10.47 2.41 -10.96
C SER A 32 -11.65 3.33 -11.24
N GLN A 33 -11.81 3.73 -12.50
CA GLN A 33 -12.90 4.61 -12.96
C GLN A 33 -14.32 4.03 -12.73
N LYS A 34 -14.43 2.73 -12.54
CA LYS A 34 -15.72 2.06 -12.41
C LYS A 34 -16.15 1.85 -10.96
N TYR A 35 -15.21 1.51 -10.09
CA TYR A 35 -15.51 1.11 -8.71
C TYR A 35 -14.42 1.48 -7.69
N GLY A 36 -13.38 2.20 -8.12
CA GLY A 36 -12.36 2.72 -7.21
C GLY A 36 -12.92 3.78 -6.28
N VAL A 37 -12.36 3.86 -5.08
CA VAL A 37 -12.78 4.84 -4.05
C VAL A 37 -12.47 6.27 -4.50
N ALA A 38 -11.29 6.49 -5.09
CA ALA A 38 -10.82 7.79 -5.55
C ALA A 38 -10.45 7.73 -7.06
N PRO A 39 -11.44 7.69 -7.97
CA PRO A 39 -11.21 7.42 -9.39
C PRO A 39 -10.39 8.51 -10.11
N ASP A 40 -10.36 9.72 -9.57
CA ASP A 40 -9.61 10.85 -10.14
C ASP A 40 -8.20 10.98 -9.55
N ALA A 41 -7.82 10.12 -8.58
CA ALA A 41 -6.48 10.12 -8.02
C ALA A 41 -5.43 9.68 -9.07
N THR A 42 -4.28 10.33 -9.03
CA THR A 42 -3.10 9.88 -9.78
C THR A 42 -2.34 8.86 -8.92
N ILE A 43 -2.04 7.70 -9.49
CA ILE A 43 -1.25 6.66 -8.85
C ILE A 43 0.18 6.73 -9.38
N LEU A 44 1.14 6.90 -8.49
CA LEU A 44 2.55 6.69 -8.74
C LEU A 44 2.87 5.25 -8.31
N SER A 45 3.19 4.39 -9.26
CA SER A 45 3.42 2.95 -9.01
C SER A 45 4.91 2.68 -8.83
N TYR A 46 5.26 2.02 -7.73
CA TYR A 46 6.62 1.58 -7.44
C TYR A 46 6.63 0.05 -7.32
N GLN A 47 7.56 -0.60 -8.00
CA GLN A 47 7.76 -2.03 -7.84
C GLN A 47 8.54 -2.30 -6.56
N VAL A 48 8.05 -3.25 -5.77
CA VAL A 48 8.74 -3.79 -4.60
C VAL A 48 9.29 -5.16 -4.95
N ARG A 49 10.59 -5.39 -4.71
CA ARG A 49 11.17 -6.71 -4.87
C ARG A 49 10.73 -7.61 -3.73
N SER A 50 10.11 -8.73 -4.05
CA SER A 50 9.79 -9.75 -3.05
C SER A 50 11.08 -10.51 -2.68
N THR A 51 11.32 -10.72 -1.38
CA THR A 51 12.40 -11.58 -0.89
C THR A 51 12.16 -13.01 -1.42
N GLY A 52 13.03 -13.45 -2.32
CA GLY A 52 12.92 -14.74 -3.01
C GLY A 52 12.71 -14.67 -4.52
N ASP A 53 12.41 -13.50 -5.06
CA ASP A 53 12.36 -13.30 -6.50
C ASP A 53 13.77 -12.96 -7.01
N HIS A 54 14.47 -13.97 -7.50
CA HIS A 54 15.81 -13.85 -8.08
C HIS A 54 15.77 -13.52 -9.59
N SER A 55 14.69 -12.92 -10.06
CA SER A 55 14.61 -12.53 -11.45
C SER A 55 15.68 -11.48 -11.77
N ALA A 56 16.43 -11.74 -12.83
CA ALA A 56 17.48 -10.87 -13.31
C ALA A 56 16.89 -9.55 -13.80
N GLY A 57 17.17 -8.46 -13.08
CA GLY A 57 16.83 -7.10 -13.48
C GLY A 57 17.97 -6.17 -13.13
N THR A 58 18.09 -5.07 -13.86
CA THR A 58 19.05 -4.01 -13.56
C THR A 58 18.33 -2.82 -12.96
N CYS A 59 18.86 -2.31 -11.86
CA CYS A 59 18.44 -1.03 -11.28
C CYS A 59 19.53 0.00 -11.58
N ASP A 60 19.12 1.20 -11.97
CA ASP A 60 20.05 2.27 -12.39
C ASP A 60 20.99 2.75 -11.27
N ASP A 61 20.62 2.55 -9.99
CA ASP A 61 21.36 3.05 -8.83
C ASP A 61 22.11 1.94 -8.05
N GLY A 62 22.25 0.74 -8.61
CA GLY A 62 22.95 -0.39 -8.00
C GLY A 62 22.06 -1.30 -7.12
N PRO A 63 22.57 -2.51 -6.79
CA PRO A 63 21.73 -3.61 -6.32
C PRO A 63 21.22 -3.51 -4.89
N GLU A 64 21.67 -2.57 -4.07
CA GLU A 64 21.42 -2.61 -2.63
C GLU A 64 20.46 -1.53 -2.09
N GLN A 65 20.18 -0.45 -2.83
CA GLN A 65 19.43 0.68 -2.28
C GLN A 65 17.95 0.75 -2.69
N LEU A 66 17.56 0.12 -3.78
CA LEU A 66 16.23 0.28 -4.37
C LEU A 66 15.18 -0.69 -3.83
N ASP A 67 15.59 -1.72 -3.14
CA ASP A 67 14.70 -2.75 -2.59
C ASP A 67 14.23 -2.46 -1.16
N SER A 68 14.72 -1.43 -0.51
CA SER A 68 14.30 -1.10 0.84
C SER A 68 13.06 -0.21 0.84
N PHE A 69 12.11 -0.47 1.74
CA PHE A 69 10.97 0.43 1.94
C PHE A 69 11.39 1.86 2.26
N ALA A 70 12.55 2.04 2.91
CA ALA A 70 13.11 3.36 3.17
C ALA A 70 13.39 4.14 1.88
N ALA A 71 14.01 3.49 0.90
CA ALA A 71 14.30 4.11 -0.40
C ALA A 71 13.00 4.41 -1.17
N LEU A 72 12.06 3.46 -1.20
CA LEU A 72 10.78 3.63 -1.88
C LEU A 72 9.94 4.75 -1.28
N ILE A 73 9.90 4.87 0.05
CA ILE A 73 9.21 5.97 0.75
C ILE A 73 9.86 7.31 0.39
N ASN A 74 11.19 7.40 0.43
CA ASN A 74 11.88 8.62 0.06
C ASN A 74 11.63 9.01 -1.40
N ASN A 75 11.69 8.06 -2.33
CA ASN A 75 11.40 8.30 -3.74
C ASN A 75 9.96 8.79 -3.96
N ALA A 76 9.00 8.18 -3.25
CA ALA A 76 7.61 8.61 -3.34
C ALA A 76 7.40 10.05 -2.82
N ILE A 77 8.08 10.43 -1.73
CA ILE A 77 8.07 11.79 -1.22
C ILE A 77 8.67 12.77 -2.25
N ASP A 78 9.84 12.43 -2.82
CA ASP A 78 10.52 13.25 -3.84
C ASP A 78 9.69 13.40 -5.12
N ASP A 79 8.90 12.39 -5.48
CA ASP A 79 7.97 12.44 -6.61
C ASP A 79 6.64 13.15 -6.28
N GLY A 80 6.47 13.66 -5.06
CA GLY A 80 5.32 14.47 -4.64
C GLY A 80 4.09 13.67 -4.21
N ALA A 81 4.25 12.43 -3.78
CA ALA A 81 3.16 11.64 -3.22
C ALA A 81 2.60 12.31 -1.95
N GLN A 82 1.29 12.41 -1.84
CA GLN A 82 0.59 12.88 -0.64
C GLN A 82 0.21 11.72 0.29
N ILE A 83 -0.01 10.55 -0.29
CA ILE A 83 -0.33 9.30 0.42
C ILE A 83 0.54 8.19 -0.15
N ILE A 84 1.14 7.39 0.71
CA ILE A 84 1.91 6.20 0.35
C ILE A 84 1.15 4.98 0.87
N SER A 85 0.62 4.16 -0.04
CA SER A 85 -0.13 2.95 0.28
C SER A 85 0.74 1.72 0.13
N ILE A 86 0.95 0.97 1.23
CA ILE A 86 1.84 -0.19 1.29
C ILE A 86 1.04 -1.42 1.72
N SER A 87 0.62 -2.21 0.74
CA SER A 87 -0.09 -3.48 0.95
C SER A 87 0.88 -4.67 0.99
N HIS A 88 2.00 -4.50 1.63
CA HIS A 88 3.07 -5.51 1.71
C HIS A 88 3.67 -5.55 3.11
N GLY A 89 3.99 -6.77 3.58
CA GLY A 89 4.68 -6.94 4.86
C GLY A 89 6.15 -6.54 4.76
N SER A 90 6.69 -5.96 5.82
CA SER A 90 8.11 -5.68 5.96
C SER A 90 8.57 -5.99 7.37
N THR A 91 9.65 -6.73 7.49
CA THR A 91 10.35 -6.99 8.75
C THR A 91 11.54 -6.06 8.95
N ASP A 92 11.68 -5.03 8.12
CA ASP A 92 12.74 -4.05 8.27
C ASP A 92 12.46 -3.15 9.48
N HIS A 93 13.36 -3.13 10.44
CA HIS A 93 13.34 -2.28 11.63
C HIS A 93 14.54 -1.33 11.65
N GLY A 94 15.21 -1.15 10.52
CA GLY A 94 16.42 -0.36 10.38
C GLY A 94 16.21 1.14 10.61
N VAL A 95 17.30 1.81 10.95
CA VAL A 95 17.33 3.27 11.15
C VAL A 95 16.89 4.01 9.87
N ALA A 96 17.25 3.47 8.69
CA ALA A 96 16.87 4.07 7.41
C ALA A 96 15.35 4.15 7.24
N LEU A 97 14.63 3.07 7.55
CA LEU A 97 13.17 3.05 7.50
C LEU A 97 12.55 4.05 8.50
N LYS A 98 13.06 4.07 9.74
CA LYS A 98 12.62 5.04 10.75
C LYS A 98 12.78 6.48 10.27
N MET A 99 13.92 6.80 9.64
CA MET A 99 14.18 8.14 9.11
C MET A 99 13.27 8.49 7.93
N ALA A 100 12.98 7.54 7.05
CA ALA A 100 12.06 7.74 5.94
C ALA A 100 10.61 8.01 6.42
N ILE A 101 10.15 7.27 7.43
CA ILE A 101 8.85 7.50 8.07
C ILE A 101 8.81 8.88 8.73
N ALA A 102 9.85 9.24 9.50
CA ALA A 102 9.94 10.55 10.13
C ALA A 102 9.95 11.69 9.09
N ARG A 103 10.61 11.49 7.96
CA ARG A 103 10.59 12.43 6.83
C ARG A 103 9.17 12.57 6.27
N ALA A 104 8.48 11.47 5.98
CA ALA A 104 7.09 11.51 5.51
C ALA A 104 6.20 12.31 6.45
N MET A 105 6.29 12.07 7.75
CA MET A 105 5.55 12.82 8.77
C MET A 105 5.87 14.31 8.73
N SER A 106 7.15 14.69 8.64
CA SER A 106 7.58 16.09 8.63
C SER A 106 7.16 16.84 7.36
N GLU A 107 7.04 16.14 6.24
CA GLU A 107 6.61 16.69 4.96
C GLU A 107 5.09 16.57 4.72
N GLY A 108 4.35 16.04 5.73
CA GLY A 108 2.89 15.94 5.66
C GLY A 108 2.38 14.80 4.77
N VAL A 109 3.23 13.82 4.47
CA VAL A 109 2.86 12.64 3.67
C VAL A 109 2.29 11.55 4.57
N ILE A 110 1.14 11.00 4.23
CA ILE A 110 0.46 9.95 5.00
C ILE A 110 0.92 8.58 4.51
N ILE A 111 1.46 7.76 5.42
CA ILE A 111 1.78 6.35 5.11
C ILE A 111 0.64 5.47 5.64
N VAL A 112 0.08 4.64 4.76
CA VAL A 112 -0.96 3.65 5.08
C VAL A 112 -0.40 2.27 4.80
N ALA A 113 -0.45 1.38 5.79
CA ALA A 113 0.12 0.04 5.66
C ALA A 113 -0.80 -1.05 6.19
N SER A 114 -0.77 -2.21 5.54
CA SER A 114 -1.48 -3.40 5.98
C SER A 114 -0.86 -4.00 7.24
N VAL A 115 -1.70 -4.53 8.14
CA VAL A 115 -1.24 -5.17 9.39
C VAL A 115 -0.91 -6.65 9.24
N GLY A 116 -1.12 -7.24 8.05
CA GLY A 116 -0.83 -8.65 7.77
C GLY A 116 -2.07 -9.55 7.82
N ASN A 117 -1.89 -10.78 7.30
CA ASN A 117 -2.98 -11.75 7.07
C ASN A 117 -2.76 -13.08 7.81
N ASN A 118 -2.06 -13.07 8.95
CA ASN A 118 -1.72 -14.29 9.69
C ASN A 118 -2.67 -14.61 10.84
N GLY A 119 -3.70 -13.78 11.09
CA GLY A 119 -4.70 -13.99 12.15
C GLY A 119 -4.10 -14.02 13.55
N LYS A 120 -3.02 -13.26 13.80
CA LYS A 120 -2.30 -13.25 15.07
C LYS A 120 -1.80 -11.83 15.41
N ASP A 121 -1.30 -11.66 16.63
CA ASP A 121 -0.59 -10.47 17.04
C ASP A 121 0.75 -10.35 16.29
N GLU A 122 0.92 -9.25 15.58
CA GLU A 122 2.15 -8.98 14.79
C GLU A 122 2.72 -7.59 15.10
N ASN A 123 2.68 -7.21 16.37
CA ASN A 123 3.05 -5.87 16.84
C ASN A 123 4.42 -5.37 16.37
N ASP A 124 5.39 -6.24 16.13
CA ASP A 124 6.77 -5.88 15.79
C ASP A 124 7.25 -6.42 14.44
N THR A 125 6.34 -6.96 13.62
CA THR A 125 6.70 -7.64 12.37
C THR A 125 6.25 -6.92 11.12
N HIS A 126 5.49 -5.83 11.24
CA HIS A 126 4.93 -5.10 10.09
C HIS A 126 5.21 -3.59 10.16
N LEU A 127 5.24 -2.96 8.99
CA LEU A 127 5.42 -1.52 8.86
C LEU A 127 4.36 -0.72 9.62
N SER A 128 3.15 -1.23 9.72
CA SER A 128 2.02 -0.64 10.45
C SER A 128 2.28 -0.39 11.95
N TRP A 129 3.27 -1.08 12.52
CA TRP A 129 3.62 -0.91 13.94
C TRP A 129 4.35 0.42 14.23
N TRP A 130 4.96 1.05 13.24
CA TRP A 130 5.67 2.29 13.43
C TRP A 130 4.74 3.47 13.70
N SER A 131 5.06 4.28 14.70
CA SER A 131 4.40 5.56 14.92
C SER A 131 4.48 6.44 13.67
N GLY A 132 3.36 7.04 13.28
CA GLY A 132 3.26 7.84 12.04
C GLY A 132 2.81 7.04 10.82
N VAL A 133 2.56 5.74 10.97
CA VAL A 133 1.95 4.90 9.94
C VAL A 133 0.52 4.56 10.33
N VAL A 134 -0.41 4.71 9.40
CA VAL A 134 -1.80 4.30 9.53
C VAL A 134 -1.89 2.81 9.27
N GLY A 135 -1.94 2.00 10.33
CA GLY A 135 -2.08 0.55 10.22
C GLY A 135 -3.53 0.14 9.99
N VAL A 136 -3.77 -0.66 8.95
CA VAL A 136 -5.11 -1.04 8.53
C VAL A 136 -5.34 -2.54 8.68
N SER A 137 -6.32 -2.91 9.52
CA SER A 137 -6.83 -4.27 9.66
C SER A 137 -8.04 -4.53 8.77
N ALA A 138 -8.46 -5.79 8.67
CA ALA A 138 -9.57 -6.18 7.83
C ALA A 138 -10.82 -6.57 8.63
N ILE A 139 -11.97 -6.07 8.17
CA ILE A 139 -13.29 -6.60 8.50
C ILE A 139 -13.89 -7.27 7.26
N THR A 140 -14.83 -8.15 7.49
CA THR A 140 -15.64 -8.79 6.45
C THR A 140 -16.75 -7.85 5.96
N THR A 141 -17.44 -8.21 4.88
CA THR A 141 -18.54 -7.41 4.31
C THR A 141 -19.76 -7.31 5.21
N ASP A 142 -19.91 -8.21 6.22
CA ASP A 142 -20.94 -8.16 7.25
C ASP A 142 -20.49 -7.45 8.54
N GLY A 143 -19.30 -6.81 8.50
CA GLY A 143 -18.78 -5.97 9.59
C GLY A 143 -18.09 -6.72 10.72
N GLN A 144 -17.84 -8.03 10.56
CA GLN A 144 -17.10 -8.80 11.55
C GLN A 144 -15.58 -8.66 11.33
N PHE A 145 -14.79 -8.81 12.39
CA PHE A 145 -13.33 -8.88 12.25
C PHE A 145 -12.96 -10.08 11.38
N ALA A 146 -12.16 -9.87 10.34
CA ALA A 146 -11.78 -10.95 9.45
C ALA A 146 -10.79 -11.90 10.13
N SER A 147 -11.10 -13.19 10.14
CA SER A 147 -10.30 -14.19 10.89
C SER A 147 -8.84 -14.30 10.43
N TYR A 148 -8.55 -13.91 9.19
CA TYR A 148 -7.19 -13.84 8.67
C TYR A 148 -6.46 -12.56 9.06
N SER A 149 -7.18 -11.49 9.42
CA SER A 149 -6.52 -10.22 9.74
C SER A 149 -5.63 -10.35 10.95
N SER A 150 -4.38 -9.92 10.82
CA SER A 150 -3.53 -9.71 11.97
C SER A 150 -4.04 -8.53 12.79
N TRP A 151 -3.60 -8.43 14.04
CA TRP A 151 -4.05 -7.45 15.00
C TRP A 151 -2.89 -7.03 15.93
N GLY A 152 -3.13 -6.06 16.80
CA GLY A 152 -2.15 -5.57 17.77
C GLY A 152 -2.05 -4.05 17.79
N ASN A 153 -1.00 -3.52 18.41
CA ASN A 153 -0.81 -2.08 18.62
C ASN A 153 -0.58 -1.27 17.33
N GLY A 154 -0.24 -1.94 16.24
CA GLY A 154 -0.08 -1.32 14.92
C GLY A 154 -1.40 -1.03 14.19
N VAL A 155 -2.56 -1.42 14.76
CA VAL A 155 -3.86 -1.14 14.14
C VAL A 155 -4.33 0.25 14.51
N THR A 156 -4.47 1.11 13.51
CA THR A 156 -5.07 2.45 13.64
C THR A 156 -6.55 2.44 13.27
N THR A 157 -6.90 1.68 12.22
CA THR A 157 -8.27 1.61 11.69
C THR A 157 -8.53 0.26 11.02
N SER A 158 -9.77 0.03 10.65
CA SER A 158 -10.21 -1.17 9.94
C SER A 158 -11.07 -0.80 8.74
N ALA A 159 -10.95 -1.55 7.66
CA ALA A 159 -11.82 -1.44 6.50
C ALA A 159 -12.18 -2.82 5.94
N VAL A 160 -13.12 -2.89 5.00
CA VAL A 160 -13.51 -4.16 4.39
C VAL A 160 -12.32 -4.77 3.65
N GLY A 161 -11.88 -5.95 4.10
CA GLY A 161 -10.81 -6.70 3.46
C GLY A 161 -11.29 -7.75 2.46
N GLY A 162 -12.59 -8.01 2.44
CA GLY A 162 -13.20 -8.93 1.50
C GLY A 162 -14.31 -9.81 2.11
N PRO A 163 -14.92 -10.68 1.28
CA PRO A 163 -14.59 -10.88 -0.14
C PRO A 163 -14.94 -9.67 -1.02
N LEU A 164 -13.98 -9.21 -1.80
CA LEU A 164 -14.19 -8.18 -2.82
C LEU A 164 -14.08 -8.78 -4.21
N THR A 165 -14.95 -8.33 -5.11
CA THR A 165 -14.89 -8.75 -6.52
C THR A 165 -14.07 -7.75 -7.30
N VAL A 166 -12.98 -8.21 -7.88
CA VAL A 166 -12.10 -7.45 -8.75
C VAL A 166 -12.09 -8.04 -10.14
N ARG A 167 -11.58 -7.30 -11.11
CA ARG A 167 -11.36 -7.81 -12.45
C ARG A 167 -9.92 -8.29 -12.56
N ASP A 168 -9.77 -9.54 -12.96
CA ASP A 168 -8.49 -10.08 -13.38
C ASP A 168 -8.10 -9.42 -14.72
N PHE A 169 -6.97 -8.77 -14.75
CA PHE A 169 -6.54 -7.95 -15.88
C PHE A 169 -6.08 -8.76 -17.09
N ASP A 170 -5.57 -9.98 -16.88
CA ASP A 170 -5.13 -10.85 -17.99
C ASP A 170 -6.29 -11.58 -18.64
N THR A 171 -7.16 -12.17 -17.84
CA THR A 171 -8.27 -12.96 -18.35
C THR A 171 -9.53 -12.14 -18.61
N GLY A 172 -9.60 -10.93 -18.05
CA GLY A 172 -10.78 -10.08 -18.06
C GLY A 172 -11.97 -10.62 -17.28
N LYS A 173 -11.80 -11.75 -16.56
CA LYS A 173 -12.82 -12.37 -15.71
C LYS A 173 -12.88 -11.69 -14.35
N THR A 174 -13.96 -11.94 -13.64
CA THR A 174 -14.07 -11.54 -12.24
C THR A 174 -13.33 -12.54 -11.35
N ALA A 175 -12.57 -12.02 -10.41
CA ALA A 175 -11.92 -12.78 -9.34
C ALA A 175 -12.37 -12.25 -7.98
N THR A 176 -12.26 -13.07 -6.96
CA THR A 176 -12.55 -12.67 -5.57
C THR A 176 -11.24 -12.58 -4.80
N THR A 177 -11.03 -11.46 -4.13
CA THR A 177 -9.84 -11.22 -3.32
C THR A 177 -10.19 -10.93 -1.87
N ASN A 178 -9.32 -11.33 -0.95
CA ASN A 178 -9.41 -11.08 0.49
C ASN A 178 -8.03 -10.67 1.01
N GLY A 179 -8.00 -9.75 1.95
CA GLY A 179 -6.76 -9.38 2.62
C GLY A 179 -6.80 -8.00 3.26
N THR A 180 -5.92 -7.78 4.23
CA THR A 180 -5.67 -6.45 4.78
C THR A 180 -5.09 -5.49 3.72
N SER A 181 -4.54 -6.03 2.63
CA SER A 181 -4.14 -5.27 1.44
C SER A 181 -5.31 -4.50 0.83
N ASN A 182 -6.48 -5.16 0.69
CA ASN A 182 -7.70 -4.53 0.17
C ASN A 182 -8.18 -3.40 1.08
N SER A 183 -8.20 -3.65 2.40
CA SER A 183 -8.54 -2.66 3.41
C SER A 183 -7.62 -1.43 3.33
N THR A 184 -6.32 -1.66 3.14
CA THR A 184 -5.31 -0.60 2.99
C THR A 184 -5.57 0.26 1.76
N ALA A 185 -5.87 -0.34 0.62
CA ALA A 185 -6.21 0.37 -0.61
C ALA A 185 -7.50 1.20 -0.46
N LEU A 186 -8.52 0.65 0.23
CA LEU A 186 -9.76 1.38 0.54
C LEU A 186 -9.49 2.60 1.42
N VAL A 187 -8.72 2.44 2.51
CA VAL A 187 -8.38 3.55 3.41
C VAL A 187 -7.56 4.61 2.68
N ALA A 188 -6.57 4.21 1.88
CA ALA A 188 -5.79 5.15 1.08
C ALA A 188 -6.68 5.97 0.12
N GLY A 189 -7.65 5.34 -0.52
CA GLY A 189 -8.64 6.03 -1.36
C GLY A 189 -9.52 7.00 -0.56
N MET A 190 -9.98 6.61 0.63
CA MET A 190 -10.76 7.49 1.52
C MET A 190 -9.95 8.71 1.97
N LEU A 191 -8.68 8.52 2.30
CA LEU A 191 -7.78 9.62 2.66
C LEU A 191 -7.52 10.55 1.47
N ALA A 192 -7.42 10.02 0.24
CA ALA A 192 -7.31 10.85 -0.96
C ALA A 192 -8.54 11.74 -1.16
N LEU A 193 -9.76 11.21 -0.94
CA LEU A 193 -10.99 12.01 -0.97
C LEU A 193 -11.03 13.04 0.16
N ALA A 194 -10.53 12.71 1.35
CA ALA A 194 -10.44 13.63 2.47
C ALA A 194 -9.49 14.79 2.15
N LEU A 195 -8.30 14.50 1.61
CA LEU A 195 -7.35 15.54 1.16
C LEU A 195 -7.90 16.39 0.02
N GLN A 196 -8.66 15.81 -0.90
CA GLN A 196 -9.34 16.58 -1.94
C GLN A 196 -10.32 17.60 -1.35
N LYS A 197 -11.04 17.21 -0.30
CA LYS A 197 -12.02 18.09 0.38
C LYS A 197 -11.33 19.10 1.28
N TRP A 198 -10.25 18.73 1.94
CA TRP A 198 -9.50 19.56 2.90
C TRP A 198 -8.01 19.62 2.53
N PRO A 199 -7.64 20.31 1.44
CA PRO A 199 -6.29 20.27 0.88
C PRO A 199 -5.19 20.85 1.78
N ASN A 200 -5.57 21.61 2.80
CA ASN A 200 -4.65 22.21 3.78
C ASN A 200 -4.65 21.48 5.12
N ALA A 201 -5.37 20.38 5.25
CA ALA A 201 -5.37 19.60 6.47
C ALA A 201 -4.05 18.84 6.64
N THR A 202 -3.55 18.83 7.87
CA THR A 202 -2.39 18.00 8.22
C THR A 202 -2.79 16.53 8.34
N PRO A 203 -1.84 15.59 8.27
CA PRO A 203 -2.14 14.16 8.47
C PRO A 203 -2.89 13.86 9.77
N ASN A 204 -2.64 14.64 10.83
CA ASN A 204 -3.31 14.46 12.12
C ASN A 204 -4.72 15.05 12.19
N GLN A 205 -5.16 15.78 11.16
CA GLN A 205 -6.51 16.36 11.06
C GLN A 205 -7.43 15.56 10.15
N ILE A 206 -6.88 14.64 9.40
CA ILE A 206 -7.58 13.70 8.53
C ILE A 206 -7.67 12.32 9.18
#